data_9860e72d47c223af71c9cf4797e9e9cc
#
_entry.id   9860e72d47c223af71c9cf4797e9e9cc
#
_cell.length_a   1.000
_cell.length_b   1.000
_cell.length_c   1.000
_cell.angle_alpha   90.00
_cell.angle_beta   90.00
_cell.angle_gamma   90.00
#
_symmetry.space_group_name_H-M   'P 1'
#
loop_
_entity.id
_entity.type
_entity.pdbx_description
1 polymer ?
#
loop_
_entity_poly.entity_id
_entity_poly.type
_entity_poly.pdbx_seq_one_letter_code
_entity_poly.pdbx_strand_id
1 'polypeptide(L)'
;MYIANAGLFVKDLEGARKFFEDYFGAKVAFAYNEEENKYYSYIMDVGNGARLELMTKPEIVDEKKDPNRTGFAHIAIRVDSREKLNEVIDKFHAANFK
;
A
#
# COMPACT_ATOMS: atom_id res chain seq x y z
N MET A 1 0.23 8.78 -22.22
CA MET A 1 1.21 8.08 -21.33
C MET A 1 0.92 8.48 -19.89
N TYR A 2 0.86 7.52 -19.00
CA TYR A 2 0.64 7.75 -17.59
C TYR A 2 1.19 6.58 -16.78
N ILE A 3 1.43 6.80 -15.50
CA ILE A 3 1.84 5.73 -14.60
C ILE A 3 0.62 4.89 -14.26
N ALA A 4 0.61 3.61 -14.67
CA ALA A 4 -0.52 2.72 -14.46
C ALA A 4 -0.62 2.28 -12.99
N ASN A 5 0.53 1.95 -12.39
CA ASN A 5 0.61 1.65 -10.97
C ASN A 5 2.02 1.89 -10.44
N ALA A 6 2.16 1.89 -9.14
CA ALA A 6 3.45 1.85 -8.45
C ALA A 6 3.50 0.56 -7.65
N GLY A 7 4.61 -0.15 -7.71
CA GLY A 7 4.80 -1.42 -7.01
C GLY A 7 5.54 -1.25 -5.68
N LEU A 8 5.09 -1.98 -4.67
CA LEU A 8 5.63 -1.92 -3.32
C LEU A 8 5.79 -3.35 -2.80
N PHE A 9 7.01 -3.75 -2.47
CA PHE A 9 7.23 -5.02 -1.79
C PHE A 9 6.91 -4.87 -0.32
N VAL A 10 6.13 -5.81 0.21
CA VAL A 10 5.78 -5.88 1.63
C VAL A 10 5.99 -7.31 2.11
N LYS A 11 6.31 -7.46 3.38
CA LYS A 11 6.49 -8.79 3.96
C LYS A 11 5.16 -9.43 4.29
N ASP A 12 4.25 -8.67 4.88
CA ASP A 12 2.90 -9.13 5.24
C ASP A 12 1.90 -8.57 4.20
N LEU A 13 1.66 -9.35 3.16
CA LEU A 13 0.79 -8.92 2.05
C LEU A 13 -0.65 -8.73 2.51
N GLU A 14 -1.19 -9.66 3.27
CA GLU A 14 -2.59 -9.57 3.73
C GLU A 14 -2.77 -8.39 4.70
N GLY A 15 -1.81 -8.16 5.57
CA GLY A 15 -1.84 -7.02 6.48
C GLY A 15 -1.79 -5.69 5.73
N ALA A 16 -0.96 -5.60 4.69
CA ALA A 16 -0.87 -4.41 3.85
C ALA A 16 -2.18 -4.16 3.09
N ARG A 17 -2.75 -5.22 2.49
CA ARG A 17 -4.04 -5.11 1.80
C ARG A 17 -5.11 -4.57 2.75
N LYS A 18 -5.21 -5.17 3.92
CA LYS A 18 -6.20 -4.78 4.92
C LYS A 18 -6.01 -3.33 5.38
N PHE A 19 -4.75 -2.91 5.54
CA PHE A 19 -4.42 -1.54 5.90
C PHE A 19 -5.01 -0.54 4.90
N PHE A 20 -4.76 -0.76 3.62
CA PHE A 20 -5.26 0.15 2.58
C PHE A 20 -6.78 0.08 2.44
N GLU A 21 -7.38 -1.08 2.62
CA GLU A 21 -8.84 -1.21 2.62
C GLU A 21 -9.47 -0.45 3.79
N ASP A 22 -8.96 -0.67 4.99
CA ASP A 22 -9.59 -0.15 6.22
C ASP A 22 -9.40 1.35 6.39
N TYR A 23 -8.23 1.87 6.03
CA TYR A 23 -7.92 3.29 6.29
C TYR A 23 -8.19 4.19 5.10
N PHE A 24 -8.09 3.69 3.90
CA PHE A 24 -8.20 4.51 2.70
C PHE A 24 -9.32 4.07 1.75
N GLY A 25 -10.05 3.03 2.10
CA GLY A 25 -11.15 2.56 1.27
C GLY A 25 -10.69 1.97 -0.06
N ALA A 26 -9.44 1.53 -0.15
CA ALA A 26 -8.91 0.91 -1.35
C ALA A 26 -9.62 -0.42 -1.61
N LYS A 27 -9.66 -0.82 -2.88
CA LYS A 27 -10.28 -2.08 -3.30
C LYS A 27 -9.31 -2.88 -4.14
N VAL A 28 -9.32 -4.19 -3.95
CA VAL A 28 -8.55 -5.09 -4.81
C VAL A 28 -9.14 -5.09 -6.21
N ALA A 29 -8.37 -4.62 -7.18
CA ALA A 29 -8.76 -4.69 -8.58
C ALA A 29 -8.37 -6.03 -9.19
N PHE A 30 -7.16 -6.52 -8.89
CA PHE A 30 -6.64 -7.80 -9.36
C PHE A 30 -5.81 -8.46 -8.28
N ALA A 31 -5.87 -9.79 -8.24
CA ALA A 31 -4.98 -10.61 -7.41
C ALA A 31 -4.17 -11.52 -8.35
N TYR A 32 -2.90 -11.65 -8.07
CA TYR A 32 -2.00 -12.50 -8.84
C TYR A 32 -1.29 -13.46 -7.92
N ASN A 33 -1.38 -14.75 -8.26
CA ASN A 33 -0.74 -15.82 -7.48
C ASN A 33 0.15 -16.63 -8.40
N GLU A 34 1.44 -16.67 -8.11
CA GLU A 34 2.39 -17.51 -8.82
C GLU A 34 2.98 -18.48 -7.80
N GLU A 35 2.46 -19.71 -7.81
CA GLU A 35 2.74 -20.70 -6.78
C GLU A 35 4.15 -21.27 -6.83
N GLU A 36 4.74 -21.36 -8.02
CA GLU A 36 6.06 -21.96 -8.19
C GLU A 36 7.13 -21.20 -7.41
N ASN A 37 7.13 -19.86 -7.53
CA ASN A 37 8.07 -18.99 -6.83
C ASN A 37 7.45 -18.35 -5.58
N LYS A 38 6.21 -18.69 -5.27
CA LYS A 38 5.45 -18.12 -4.16
C LYS A 38 5.40 -16.59 -4.22
N TYR A 39 5.24 -16.07 -5.41
CA TYR A 39 5.06 -14.64 -5.66
C TYR A 39 3.57 -14.32 -5.65
N TYR A 40 3.17 -13.39 -4.81
CA TYR A 40 1.78 -12.98 -4.68
C TYR A 40 1.68 -11.48 -4.75
N SER A 41 0.61 -10.98 -5.37
CA SER A 41 0.37 -9.54 -5.39
C SER A 41 -1.11 -9.21 -5.42
N TYR A 42 -1.42 -8.00 -4.96
CA TYR A 42 -2.71 -7.36 -5.16
C TYR A 42 -2.49 -6.03 -5.84
N ILE A 43 -3.25 -5.76 -6.90
CA ILE A 43 -3.33 -4.42 -7.45
C ILE A 43 -4.53 -3.74 -6.79
N MET A 44 -4.25 -2.71 -6.00
CA MET A 44 -5.25 -1.99 -5.23
C MET A 44 -5.66 -0.72 -5.97
N ASP A 45 -6.96 -0.55 -6.16
CA ASP A 45 -7.50 0.71 -6.65
C ASP A 45 -7.65 1.64 -5.45
N VAL A 46 -6.93 2.75 -5.47
CA VAL A 46 -6.93 3.72 -4.37
C VAL A 46 -7.72 4.98 -4.71
N GLY A 47 -8.44 4.98 -5.84
CA GLY A 47 -9.31 6.08 -6.25
C GLY A 47 -8.72 6.91 -7.38
N ASN A 48 -9.61 7.55 -8.15
CA ASN A 48 -9.27 8.45 -9.26
C ASN A 48 -8.32 7.82 -10.28
N GLY A 49 -8.41 6.51 -10.50
CA GLY A 49 -7.55 5.80 -11.44
C GLY A 49 -6.16 5.48 -10.93
N ALA A 50 -5.82 5.88 -9.72
CA ALA A 50 -4.52 5.56 -9.13
C ALA A 50 -4.52 4.15 -8.56
N ARG A 51 -3.44 3.43 -8.75
CA ARG A 51 -3.30 2.05 -8.28
C ARG A 51 -1.96 1.81 -7.62
N LEU A 52 -1.97 0.97 -6.60
CA LEU A 52 -0.77 0.44 -5.96
C LEU A 52 -0.77 -1.07 -6.15
N GLU A 53 0.38 -1.61 -6.54
CA GLU A 53 0.58 -3.06 -6.53
C GLU A 53 1.34 -3.43 -5.27
N LEU A 54 0.71 -4.20 -4.40
CA LEU A 54 1.34 -4.74 -3.20
C LEU A 54 1.84 -6.13 -3.54
N MET A 55 3.13 -6.38 -3.33
CA MET A 55 3.79 -7.61 -3.78
C MET A 55 4.57 -8.24 -2.64
N THR A 56 4.63 -9.57 -2.65
CA THR A 56 5.48 -10.29 -1.72
C THR A 56 6.04 -11.56 -2.36
N LYS A 57 7.14 -12.02 -1.84
CA LYS A 57 7.77 -13.30 -2.16
C LYS A 57 8.63 -13.72 -0.97
N PRO A 58 9.09 -15.00 -0.90
CA PRO A 58 9.81 -15.49 0.29
C PRO A 58 11.09 -14.72 0.63
N GLU A 59 11.77 -14.15 -0.39
CA GLU A 59 13.05 -13.46 -0.20
C GLU A 59 12.93 -12.07 0.42
N ILE A 60 11.70 -11.53 0.55
CA ILE A 60 11.49 -10.17 1.04
C ILE A 60 11.83 -10.08 2.52
N VAL A 61 12.64 -9.10 2.88
CA VAL A 61 13.02 -8.80 4.26
C VAL A 61 12.66 -7.35 4.60
N ASP A 62 12.31 -7.12 5.86
CA ASP A 62 12.08 -5.77 6.36
C ASP A 62 13.43 -5.17 6.75
N GLU A 63 13.80 -4.10 6.07
CA GLU A 63 15.01 -3.35 6.39
C GLU A 63 14.68 -1.88 6.60
N LYS A 64 15.35 -1.28 7.56
CA LYS A 64 15.25 0.16 7.76
C LYS A 64 15.95 0.86 6.60
N LYS A 65 15.23 1.69 5.87
CA LYS A 65 15.81 2.42 4.74
C LYS A 65 16.67 3.57 5.21
N ASP A 66 17.83 3.71 4.59
CA ASP A 66 18.66 4.89 4.75
C ASP A 66 17.95 6.07 4.03
N PRO A 67 17.68 7.18 4.72
CA PRO A 67 16.96 8.31 4.11
C PRO A 67 17.75 9.01 3.01
N ASN A 68 19.04 8.73 2.88
CA ASN A 68 19.91 9.36 1.89
C ASN A 68 20.15 8.49 0.65
N ARG A 69 19.42 7.41 0.49
CA ARG A 69 19.53 6.56 -0.69
C ARG A 69 18.60 7.04 -1.81
N THR A 70 18.98 6.72 -3.04
CA THR A 70 18.09 6.91 -4.18
C THR A 70 16.89 5.97 -4.07
N GLY A 71 15.78 6.33 -4.72
CA GLY A 71 14.56 5.54 -4.74
C GLY A 71 13.39 6.32 -4.16
N PHE A 72 12.28 5.64 -3.98
CA PHE A 72 11.09 6.27 -3.43
C PHE A 72 11.32 6.68 -1.97
N ALA A 73 10.91 7.92 -1.65
CA ALA A 73 11.00 8.43 -0.28
C ALA A 73 9.71 8.18 0.50
N HIS A 74 8.55 8.38 -0.14
CA HIS A 74 7.25 8.22 0.51
C HIS A 74 6.15 8.09 -0.54
N ILE A 75 4.97 7.71 -0.07
CA ILE A 75 3.74 7.76 -0.86
C ILE A 75 2.84 8.81 -0.22
N ALA A 76 2.40 9.77 -1.01
CA ALA A 76 1.49 10.81 -0.54
C ALA A 76 0.08 10.47 -1.00
N ILE A 77 -0.85 10.43 -0.05
CA ILE A 77 -2.26 10.17 -0.33
C ILE A 77 -3.05 11.41 -0.01
N ARG A 78 -3.75 11.93 -1.03
CA ARG A 78 -4.65 13.06 -0.84
C ARG A 78 -6.04 12.52 -0.53
N VAL A 79 -6.63 13.04 0.52
CA VAL A 79 -8.03 12.74 0.86
C VAL A 79 -8.93 13.88 0.41
N ASP A 80 -10.23 13.59 0.22
CA ASP A 80 -11.16 14.50 -0.45
C ASP A 80 -11.49 15.77 0.34
N SER A 81 -11.36 15.72 1.67
CA SER A 81 -11.70 16.85 2.52
C SER A 81 -10.94 16.79 3.83
N ARG A 82 -10.95 17.93 4.56
CA ARG A 82 -10.38 17.97 5.90
C ARG A 82 -11.12 17.02 6.85
N GLU A 83 -12.42 16.87 6.68
CA GLU A 83 -13.22 15.94 7.49
C GLU A 83 -12.74 14.50 7.29
N LYS A 84 -12.52 14.09 6.04
CA LYS A 84 -11.98 12.76 5.74
C LYS A 84 -10.58 12.58 6.30
N LEU A 85 -9.75 13.61 6.22
CA LEU A 85 -8.42 13.56 6.80
C LEU A 85 -8.49 13.33 8.31
N ASN A 86 -9.37 14.05 8.99
CA ASN A 86 -9.55 13.89 10.43
C ASN A 86 -10.06 12.49 10.79
N GLU A 87 -10.97 11.93 9.99
CA GLU A 87 -11.43 10.55 10.19
C GLU A 87 -10.30 9.54 10.11
N VAL A 88 -9.41 9.68 9.13
CA VAL A 88 -8.26 8.78 8.98
C VAL A 88 -7.29 8.94 10.16
N ILE A 89 -7.02 10.17 10.55
CA ILE A 89 -6.15 10.44 11.70
C ILE A 89 -6.72 9.82 12.97
N ASP A 90 -8.02 9.96 13.20
CA ASP A 90 -8.70 9.40 14.36
C ASP A 90 -8.62 7.87 14.35
N LYS A 91 -8.79 7.24 13.20
CA LYS A 91 -8.61 5.79 13.06
C LYS A 91 -7.19 5.35 13.41
N PHE A 92 -6.20 6.10 12.96
CA PHE A 92 -4.80 5.81 13.27
C PHE A 92 -4.55 5.91 14.77
N HIS A 93 -5.06 6.95 15.42
CA HIS A 93 -4.93 7.10 16.87
C HIS A 93 -5.60 5.95 17.61
N ALA A 94 -6.80 5.55 17.20
CA ALA A 94 -7.53 4.45 17.82
C ALA A 94 -6.78 3.12 17.68
N ALA A 95 -6.03 2.94 16.60
CA ALA A 95 -5.23 1.74 16.35
C ALA A 95 -3.79 1.85 16.87
N ASN A 96 -3.44 2.92 17.58
CA ASN A 96 -2.11 3.20 18.13
C ASN A 96 -1.00 3.39 17.10
N PHE A 97 -1.34 3.81 15.90
CA PHE A 97 -0.35 4.26 14.93
C PHE A 97 0.19 5.63 15.35
N LYS A 98 1.47 5.82 15.19
CA LYS A 98 2.16 7.06 15.53
C LYS A 98 2.52 7.90 14.31
#